data_7804fcc594caf017f0c66e78361641b1
#
_entry.id   7804fcc594caf017f0c66e78361641b1
#
_cell.length_a   1.000
_cell.length_b   1.000
_cell.length_c   1.000
_cell.angle_alpha   90.00
_cell.angle_beta   90.00
_cell.angle_gamma   90.00
#
_symmetry.space_group_name_H-M   'P 1'
#
loop_
_entity.id
_entity.type
_entity.pdbx_description
1 polymer ?
#
loop_
_entity_poly.entity_id
_entity_poly.type
_entity_poly.pdbx_seq_one_letter_code
_entity_poly.pdbx_strand_id
1 'polypeptide(L)'
;MVNTLRVILWDEEIGRLAWDEHRRLSYFTYNPESLKKGIDVSPLQAPVRGIRAMTPVWGEDAKMYQKLPAFLADSLPDAWGNQLFELWRIQNHIPNADITPLDKLSFIGKRGMGALEFLPEVAKTDKAEKIDVKSLADLAERIFFERENAHIMPEESITMQSLLTVGTSAGGRQPKAIIAINKTTGEIRSDQVAGLQDYDYYILKFGDTKYSSAEIEMTYYEMAIKSGIDMMPFCLPRTMAFGVLMQSSGK
;
A
#
# COMPACT_ATOMS: atom_id res chain seq x y z
N MET A 1 -6.88 -18.09 -5.02
CA MET A 1 -6.07 -18.24 -3.77
C MET A 1 -4.62 -18.50 -4.14
N VAL A 2 -3.72 -17.81 -3.46
CA VAL A 2 -2.29 -17.90 -3.71
C VAL A 2 -1.66 -18.72 -2.59
N ASN A 3 -1.10 -19.89 -2.92
CA ASN A 3 -0.49 -20.78 -1.93
C ASN A 3 1.03 -20.55 -1.77
N THR A 4 1.64 -19.82 -2.69
CA THR A 4 3.07 -19.50 -2.64
C THR A 4 3.31 -18.16 -3.31
N LEU A 5 4.12 -17.32 -2.64
CA LEU A 5 4.60 -16.04 -3.16
C LEU A 5 6.13 -16.04 -3.26
N ARG A 6 6.63 -15.46 -4.33
CA ARG A 6 8.01 -15.02 -4.42
C ARG A 6 8.11 -13.65 -3.75
N VAL A 7 9.09 -13.51 -2.88
CA VAL A 7 9.39 -12.23 -2.21
C VAL A 7 10.59 -11.61 -2.90
N ILE A 8 10.40 -10.43 -3.44
CA ILE A 8 11.38 -9.70 -4.25
C ILE A 8 11.86 -8.49 -3.44
N LEU A 9 13.14 -8.21 -3.50
CA LEU A 9 13.77 -7.01 -2.95
C LEU A 9 14.76 -6.47 -3.98
N TRP A 10 14.58 -5.22 -4.43
CA TRP A 10 15.44 -4.57 -5.44
C TRP A 10 15.60 -5.43 -6.70
N ASP A 11 14.48 -5.87 -7.27
CA ASP A 11 14.40 -6.74 -8.45
C ASP A 11 14.98 -8.16 -8.28
N GLU A 12 15.41 -8.55 -7.08
CA GLU A 12 15.95 -9.87 -6.80
C GLU A 12 15.02 -10.72 -5.92
N GLU A 13 14.81 -11.99 -6.27
CA GLU A 13 14.08 -12.92 -5.43
C GLU A 13 14.89 -13.27 -4.18
N ILE A 14 14.48 -12.73 -3.03
CA ILE A 14 15.13 -13.02 -1.75
C ILE A 14 14.64 -14.31 -1.10
N GLY A 15 13.45 -14.78 -1.47
CA GLY A 15 12.89 -15.99 -0.89
C GLY A 15 11.46 -16.25 -1.33
N ARG A 16 10.87 -17.28 -0.72
CA ARG A 16 9.50 -17.72 -0.97
C ARG A 16 8.71 -17.84 0.32
N LEU A 17 7.46 -17.40 0.24
CA LEU A 17 6.47 -17.50 1.30
C LEU A 17 5.40 -18.49 0.87
N ALA A 18 5.16 -19.53 1.66
CA ALA A 18 4.14 -20.56 1.41
C ALA A 18 3.09 -20.58 2.52
N TRP A 19 1.86 -20.93 2.17
CA TRP A 19 0.75 -21.11 3.10
C TRP A 19 0.46 -22.59 3.33
N ASP A 20 0.40 -23.01 4.59
CA ASP A 20 -0.02 -24.34 5.00
C ASP A 20 -1.50 -24.31 5.40
N GLU A 21 -2.36 -24.84 4.55
CA GLU A 21 -3.82 -24.85 4.76
C GLU A 21 -4.23 -25.65 6.02
N HIS A 22 -3.53 -26.73 6.33
CA HIS A 22 -3.88 -27.59 7.47
C HIS A 22 -3.55 -26.90 8.79
N ARG A 23 -2.39 -26.26 8.87
CA ARG A 23 -1.92 -25.57 10.06
C ARG A 23 -2.38 -24.12 10.13
N ARG A 24 -2.84 -23.57 9.00
CA ARG A 24 -3.19 -22.16 8.80
C ARG A 24 -2.05 -21.24 9.24
N LEU A 25 -0.87 -21.52 8.73
CA LEU A 25 0.37 -20.79 8.99
C LEU A 25 1.12 -20.56 7.69
N SER A 26 1.93 -19.52 7.67
CA SER A 26 2.87 -19.30 6.58
C SER A 26 4.28 -19.72 6.96
N TYR A 27 5.07 -20.04 5.96
CA TYR A 27 6.51 -20.35 6.08
C TYR A 27 7.28 -19.55 5.04
N PHE A 28 8.29 -18.82 5.50
CA PHE A 28 9.22 -18.14 4.59
C PHE A 28 10.56 -18.85 4.57
N THR A 29 11.12 -19.00 3.39
CA THR A 29 12.45 -19.57 3.17
C THR A 29 13.25 -18.66 2.25
N TYR A 30 14.46 -18.30 2.67
CA TYR A 30 15.36 -17.54 1.81
C TYR A 30 15.79 -18.33 0.57
N ASN A 31 15.98 -17.61 -0.53
CA ASN A 31 16.63 -18.15 -1.71
C ASN A 31 18.13 -18.39 -1.40
N PRO A 32 18.72 -19.54 -1.77
CA PRO A 32 20.12 -19.84 -1.55
C PRO A 32 21.10 -18.79 -2.07
N GLU A 33 20.79 -18.16 -3.20
CA GLU A 33 21.65 -17.09 -3.76
C GLU A 33 21.62 -15.82 -2.91
N SER A 34 20.45 -15.45 -2.35
CA SER A 34 20.31 -14.31 -1.44
C SER A 34 21.06 -14.55 -0.13
N LEU A 35 21.05 -15.79 0.37
CA LEU A 35 21.83 -16.16 1.55
C LEU A 35 23.33 -15.95 1.34
N LYS A 36 23.85 -16.21 0.12
CA LYS A 36 25.28 -15.97 -0.22
C LYS A 36 25.62 -14.49 -0.23
N LYS A 37 24.68 -13.63 -0.64
CA LYS A 37 24.87 -12.17 -0.68
C LYS A 37 24.86 -11.55 0.73
N GLY A 38 24.30 -12.22 1.72
CA GLY A 38 24.30 -11.78 3.12
C GLY A 38 23.42 -10.56 3.39
N ILE A 39 22.35 -10.35 2.59
CA ILE A 39 21.41 -9.24 2.78
C ILE A 39 20.41 -9.61 3.86
N ASP A 40 20.56 -9.04 5.05
CA ASP A 40 19.64 -9.22 6.16
C ASP A 40 18.45 -8.24 6.06
N VAL A 41 17.29 -8.73 5.63
CA VAL A 41 16.06 -7.91 5.55
C VAL A 41 15.46 -7.65 6.94
N SER A 42 15.76 -8.50 7.91
CA SER A 42 15.33 -8.36 9.30
C SER A 42 16.36 -9.02 10.22
N PRO A 43 17.46 -8.33 10.56
CA PRO A 43 18.61 -8.93 11.24
C PRO A 43 18.30 -9.57 12.59
N LEU A 44 17.27 -9.07 13.29
CA LEU A 44 16.87 -9.58 14.61
C LEU A 44 15.92 -10.78 14.53
N GLN A 45 14.98 -10.77 13.57
CA GLN A 45 13.90 -11.76 13.50
C GLN A 45 14.11 -12.79 12.40
N ALA A 46 14.84 -12.41 11.36
CA ALA A 46 15.09 -13.22 10.19
C ALA A 46 16.54 -13.14 9.72
N PRO A 47 17.54 -13.39 10.61
CA PRO A 47 18.95 -13.30 10.24
C PRO A 47 19.27 -14.31 9.14
N VAL A 48 20.04 -13.89 8.15
CA VAL A 48 20.49 -14.73 7.02
C VAL A 48 21.36 -15.89 7.50
N ARG A 49 22.09 -15.71 8.63
CA ARG A 49 22.95 -16.74 9.20
C ARG A 49 22.18 -17.60 10.19
N GLY A 50 22.07 -18.90 9.90
CA GLY A 50 21.58 -19.90 10.84
C GLY A 50 20.13 -20.30 10.73
N ILE A 51 19.31 -19.62 9.92
CA ILE A 51 17.88 -19.96 9.75
C ILE A 51 17.63 -20.48 8.34
N ARG A 52 17.08 -21.70 8.25
CA ARG A 52 16.69 -22.32 6.97
C ARG A 52 15.25 -22.02 6.56
N ALA A 53 14.35 -21.90 7.54
CA ALA A 53 12.96 -21.54 7.34
C ALA A 53 12.46 -20.74 8.53
N MET A 54 11.65 -19.72 8.26
CA MET A 54 11.06 -18.87 9.29
C MET A 54 9.59 -19.20 9.46
N THR A 55 9.21 -19.36 10.71
CA THR A 55 7.83 -19.53 11.12
C THR A 55 7.22 -18.19 11.50
N PRO A 56 5.89 -18.08 11.49
CA PRO A 56 5.21 -16.88 11.97
C PRO A 56 5.45 -16.68 13.48
N VAL A 57 5.18 -15.47 13.94
CA VAL A 57 5.15 -15.13 15.36
C VAL A 57 4.05 -15.94 16.06
N TRP A 58 4.37 -16.51 17.22
CA TRP A 58 3.47 -17.30 18.05
C TRP A 58 2.93 -16.48 19.23
N GLY A 59 1.83 -16.93 19.82
CA GLY A 59 1.23 -16.30 20.98
C GLY A 59 0.19 -15.23 20.63
N GLU A 60 -0.01 -14.26 21.53
CA GLU A 60 -1.02 -13.19 21.35
C GLU A 60 -0.70 -12.30 20.14
N ASP A 61 0.56 -12.04 19.88
CA ASP A 61 1.02 -11.24 18.75
C ASP A 61 0.73 -11.89 17.39
N ALA A 62 0.48 -13.21 17.35
CA ALA A 62 0.19 -13.92 16.12
C ALA A 62 -1.05 -13.38 15.36
N LYS A 63 -2.00 -12.79 16.08
CA LYS A 63 -3.19 -12.15 15.48
C LYS A 63 -2.81 -10.87 14.73
N MET A 64 -1.95 -10.05 15.31
CA MET A 64 -1.48 -8.81 14.72
C MET A 64 -0.71 -9.07 13.42
N TYR A 65 0.12 -10.08 13.40
CA TYR A 65 0.91 -10.46 12.23
C TYR A 65 0.19 -11.40 11.25
N GLN A 66 -1.08 -11.72 11.49
CA GLN A 66 -1.90 -12.57 10.63
C GLN A 66 -1.22 -13.89 10.24
N LYS A 67 -0.46 -14.51 11.15
CA LYS A 67 0.28 -15.75 10.90
C LYS A 67 1.41 -15.63 9.88
N LEU A 68 1.91 -14.44 9.64
CA LEU A 68 3.11 -14.16 8.85
C LEU A 68 4.35 -13.99 9.75
N PRO A 69 5.57 -14.18 9.21
CA PRO A 69 6.77 -13.58 9.79
C PRO A 69 6.61 -12.06 9.90
N ALA A 70 7.04 -11.45 11.01
CA ALA A 70 6.75 -10.06 11.32
C ALA A 70 7.21 -9.08 10.22
N PHE A 71 8.40 -9.29 9.65
CA PHE A 71 8.93 -8.42 8.59
C PHE A 71 8.14 -8.46 7.28
N LEU A 72 7.38 -9.55 7.03
CA LEU A 72 6.46 -9.65 5.89
C LEU A 72 5.08 -9.07 6.22
N ALA A 73 4.68 -9.20 7.50
CA ALA A 73 3.39 -8.68 7.96
C ALA A 73 3.30 -7.15 7.88
N ASP A 74 4.43 -6.45 7.96
CA ASP A 74 4.51 -5.01 7.81
C ASP A 74 4.07 -4.52 6.40
N SER A 75 4.16 -5.40 5.40
CA SER A 75 3.68 -5.14 4.04
C SER A 75 2.19 -5.40 3.84
N LEU A 76 1.46 -5.89 4.85
CA LEU A 76 0.01 -6.10 4.74
C LEU A 76 -0.73 -4.77 4.55
N PRO A 77 -1.87 -4.79 3.83
CA PRO A 77 -2.72 -3.61 3.74
C PRO A 77 -3.12 -3.13 5.14
N ASP A 78 -3.03 -1.86 5.36
CA ASP A 78 -3.54 -1.18 6.55
C ASP A 78 -5.09 -1.10 6.57
N ALA A 79 -5.66 -0.28 7.45
CA ALA A 79 -7.10 -0.14 7.54
C ALA A 79 -7.74 0.37 6.24
N TRP A 80 -7.12 1.35 5.58
CA TRP A 80 -7.57 1.87 4.29
C TRP A 80 -7.36 0.85 3.17
N GLY A 81 -6.15 0.31 3.06
CA GLY A 81 -5.81 -0.71 2.07
C GLY A 81 -6.68 -1.96 2.19
N ASN A 82 -7.08 -2.36 3.41
CA ASN A 82 -8.03 -3.46 3.61
C ASN A 82 -9.43 -3.14 3.10
N GLN A 83 -9.91 -1.88 3.21
CA GLN A 83 -11.19 -1.49 2.59
C GLN A 83 -11.15 -1.64 1.08
N LEU A 84 -10.06 -1.19 0.44
CA LEU A 84 -9.86 -1.34 -0.99
C LEU A 84 -9.74 -2.81 -1.41
N PHE A 85 -9.04 -3.63 -0.62
CA PHE A 85 -8.94 -5.06 -0.85
C PHE A 85 -10.31 -5.75 -0.79
N GLU A 86 -11.17 -5.41 0.20
CA GLU A 86 -12.50 -5.97 0.32
C GLU A 86 -13.40 -5.61 -0.88
N LEU A 87 -13.37 -4.37 -1.34
CA LEU A 87 -14.11 -3.95 -2.54
C LEU A 87 -13.62 -4.70 -3.78
N TRP A 88 -12.29 -4.78 -3.96
CA TRP A 88 -11.70 -5.56 -5.05
C TRP A 88 -12.12 -7.03 -5.01
N ARG A 89 -12.10 -7.64 -3.83
CA ARG A 89 -12.52 -9.02 -3.60
C ARG A 89 -13.98 -9.25 -3.99
N ILE A 90 -14.88 -8.35 -3.55
CA ILE A 90 -16.32 -8.41 -3.87
C ILE A 90 -16.54 -8.31 -5.38
N GLN A 91 -15.88 -7.36 -6.04
CA GLN A 91 -15.99 -7.19 -7.50
C GLN A 91 -15.49 -8.42 -8.28
N ASN A 92 -14.50 -9.12 -7.74
CA ASN A 92 -13.96 -10.33 -8.35
C ASN A 92 -14.65 -11.62 -7.87
N HIS A 93 -15.75 -11.51 -7.13
CA HIS A 93 -16.54 -12.64 -6.62
C HIS A 93 -15.72 -13.66 -5.80
N ILE A 94 -14.72 -13.20 -5.05
CA ILE A 94 -13.86 -14.05 -4.22
C ILE A 94 -14.51 -14.21 -2.82
N PRO A 95 -14.82 -15.43 -2.36
CA PRO A 95 -15.40 -15.68 -1.05
C PRO A 95 -14.46 -15.24 0.09
N ASN A 96 -15.02 -14.64 1.15
CA ASN A 96 -14.21 -14.18 2.30
C ASN A 96 -13.58 -15.34 3.09
N ALA A 97 -14.28 -16.50 3.14
CA ALA A 97 -13.81 -17.67 3.88
C ALA A 97 -12.47 -18.24 3.38
N ASP A 98 -12.14 -17.95 2.12
CA ASP A 98 -10.97 -18.51 1.44
C ASP A 98 -9.75 -17.55 1.48
N ILE A 99 -9.91 -16.35 2.05
CA ILE A 99 -8.83 -15.35 2.05
C ILE A 99 -7.73 -15.72 3.04
N THR A 100 -6.51 -15.73 2.54
CA THR A 100 -5.29 -15.88 3.31
C THR A 100 -4.49 -14.57 3.37
N PRO A 101 -3.53 -14.43 4.29
CA PRO A 101 -2.60 -13.30 4.27
C PRO A 101 -1.78 -13.21 2.97
N LEU A 102 -1.53 -14.34 2.31
CA LEU A 102 -0.81 -14.36 1.03
C LEU A 102 -1.63 -13.71 -0.09
N ASP A 103 -2.96 -13.86 -0.08
CA ASP A 103 -3.82 -13.18 -1.06
C ASP A 103 -3.75 -11.66 -0.89
N LYS A 104 -3.69 -11.16 0.35
CA LYS A 104 -3.50 -9.74 0.64
C LYS A 104 -2.14 -9.22 0.17
N LEU A 105 -1.06 -9.97 0.43
CA LEU A 105 0.28 -9.61 -0.06
C LEU A 105 0.34 -9.66 -1.60
N SER A 106 -0.29 -10.65 -2.22
CA SER A 106 -0.40 -10.73 -3.67
C SER A 106 -1.22 -9.58 -4.27
N PHE A 107 -2.24 -9.12 -3.55
CA PHE A 107 -2.99 -7.91 -3.92
C PHE A 107 -2.12 -6.65 -3.84
N ILE A 108 -1.26 -6.53 -2.83
CA ILE A 108 -0.27 -5.44 -2.77
C ILE A 108 0.71 -5.55 -3.94
N GLY A 109 1.23 -6.75 -4.22
CA GLY A 109 2.13 -7.01 -5.33
C GLY A 109 3.38 -6.14 -5.30
N LYS A 110 3.56 -5.34 -6.36
CA LYS A 110 4.65 -4.36 -6.50
C LYS A 110 4.32 -2.97 -5.97
N ARG A 111 3.08 -2.75 -5.55
CA ARG A 111 2.54 -1.42 -5.18
C ARG A 111 2.82 -1.00 -3.74
N GLY A 112 3.53 -1.84 -2.97
CA GLY A 112 3.91 -1.52 -1.60
C GLY A 112 4.84 -0.30 -1.52
N MET A 113 4.68 0.54 -0.50
CA MET A 113 5.64 1.64 -0.23
C MET A 113 6.99 1.13 0.25
N GLY A 114 7.04 -0.07 0.83
CA GLY A 114 8.26 -0.72 1.26
C GLY A 114 9.08 -1.25 0.08
N ALA A 115 10.27 -1.77 0.39
CA ALA A 115 11.16 -2.33 -0.61
C ALA A 115 10.79 -3.76 -1.04
N LEU A 116 9.84 -4.41 -0.35
CA LEU A 116 9.42 -5.77 -0.66
C LEU A 116 8.29 -5.79 -1.68
N GLU A 117 8.43 -6.66 -2.68
CA GLU A 117 7.41 -6.93 -3.69
C GLU A 117 6.99 -8.41 -3.61
N PHE A 118 5.74 -8.70 -4.02
CA PHE A 118 5.15 -10.03 -3.90
C PHE A 118 4.60 -10.52 -5.24
N LEU A 119 5.05 -11.68 -5.71
CA LEU A 119 4.63 -12.27 -6.99
C LEU A 119 4.10 -13.70 -6.80
N PRO A 120 3.01 -14.12 -7.48
CA PRO A 120 2.27 -13.36 -8.48
C PRO A 120 1.45 -12.21 -7.90
N GLU A 121 1.30 -11.14 -8.66
CA GLU A 121 0.41 -10.03 -8.37
C GLU A 121 -0.99 -10.34 -8.94
N VAL A 122 -2.03 -10.26 -8.10
CA VAL A 122 -3.41 -10.60 -8.52
C VAL A 122 -4.20 -9.40 -9.01
N ALA A 123 -3.86 -8.20 -8.57
CA ALA A 123 -4.47 -6.95 -9.04
C ALA A 123 -3.47 -6.20 -9.92
N LYS A 124 -3.24 -6.68 -11.14
CA LYS A 124 -2.28 -6.08 -12.07
C LYS A 124 -2.74 -4.71 -12.55
N THR A 125 -1.84 -3.77 -12.53
CA THR A 125 -2.00 -2.45 -13.13
C THR A 125 -0.73 -2.13 -13.92
N ASP A 126 -0.77 -2.40 -15.20
CA ASP A 126 0.44 -2.38 -16.05
C ASP A 126 0.80 -0.99 -16.62
N LYS A 127 0.02 0.06 -16.35
CA LYS A 127 0.25 1.39 -16.95
C LYS A 127 0.03 2.52 -15.96
N ALA A 128 0.94 3.50 -15.99
CA ALA A 128 0.72 4.79 -15.36
C ALA A 128 -0.41 5.52 -16.10
N GLU A 129 -1.59 5.55 -15.50
CA GLU A 129 -2.74 6.25 -16.05
C GLU A 129 -2.80 7.69 -15.56
N LYS A 130 -3.35 8.57 -16.40
CA LYS A 130 -3.66 9.94 -16.00
C LYS A 130 -4.76 9.90 -14.95
N ILE A 131 -4.54 10.60 -13.83
CA ILE A 131 -5.44 10.60 -12.69
C ILE A 131 -6.26 11.87 -12.65
N ASP A 132 -7.58 11.73 -12.53
CA ASP A 132 -8.48 12.79 -12.09
C ASP A 132 -8.62 12.73 -10.57
N VAL A 133 -7.90 13.63 -9.89
CA VAL A 133 -7.86 13.67 -8.42
C VAL A 133 -9.22 13.96 -7.81
N LYS A 134 -10.08 14.73 -8.49
CA LYS A 134 -11.42 15.03 -7.96
C LYS A 134 -12.28 13.77 -7.92
N SER A 135 -12.35 13.04 -9.02
CA SER A 135 -13.08 11.77 -9.08
C SER A 135 -12.54 10.75 -8.09
N LEU A 136 -11.20 10.70 -7.89
CA LEU A 136 -10.58 9.86 -6.87
C LEU A 136 -10.99 10.28 -5.45
N ALA A 137 -10.98 11.57 -5.14
CA ALA A 137 -11.36 12.07 -3.82
C ALA A 137 -12.83 11.75 -3.50
N ASP A 138 -13.74 12.04 -4.43
CA ASP A 138 -15.17 11.78 -4.27
C ASP A 138 -15.44 10.28 -4.04
N LEU A 139 -14.78 9.40 -4.80
CA LEU A 139 -14.90 7.95 -4.64
C LEU A 139 -14.27 7.46 -3.32
N ALA A 140 -13.09 7.96 -2.96
CA ALA A 140 -12.41 7.60 -1.72
C ALA A 140 -13.21 8.02 -0.48
N GLU A 141 -13.81 9.20 -0.48
CA GLU A 141 -14.67 9.69 0.59
C GLU A 141 -15.90 8.78 0.75
N ARG A 142 -16.57 8.44 -0.34
CA ARG A 142 -17.72 7.54 -0.33
C ARG A 142 -17.36 6.15 0.21
N ILE A 143 -16.26 5.54 -0.26
CA ILE A 143 -15.78 4.24 0.23
C ILE A 143 -15.46 4.31 1.72
N PHE A 144 -14.85 5.39 2.18
CA PHE A 144 -14.46 5.55 3.58
C PHE A 144 -15.66 5.59 4.53
N PHE A 145 -16.74 6.29 4.14
CA PHE A 145 -17.95 6.42 4.96
C PHE A 145 -18.92 5.25 4.82
N GLU A 146 -19.12 4.74 3.62
CA GLU A 146 -20.08 3.68 3.34
C GLU A 146 -19.50 2.28 3.57
N ARG A 147 -18.17 2.13 3.53
CA ARG A 147 -17.43 0.87 3.74
C ARG A 147 -17.95 -0.25 2.82
N GLU A 148 -18.40 -1.37 3.44
CA GLU A 148 -18.88 -2.55 2.72
C GLU A 148 -20.16 -2.28 1.91
N ASN A 149 -20.88 -1.19 2.20
CA ASN A 149 -22.09 -0.78 1.48
C ASN A 149 -21.79 0.13 0.29
N ALA A 150 -20.53 0.49 0.05
CA ALA A 150 -20.16 1.31 -1.09
C ALA A 150 -20.41 0.58 -2.41
N HIS A 151 -21.39 1.06 -3.17
CA HIS A 151 -21.67 0.56 -4.51
C HIS A 151 -20.82 1.31 -5.53
N ILE A 152 -20.03 0.57 -6.30
CA ILE A 152 -19.24 1.12 -7.41
C ILE A 152 -20.09 1.06 -8.68
N MET A 153 -20.38 2.21 -9.25
CA MET A 153 -21.14 2.29 -10.47
C MET A 153 -20.27 1.87 -11.68
N PRO A 154 -20.86 1.30 -12.75
CA PRO A 154 -20.10 0.87 -13.93
C PRO A 154 -19.20 1.96 -14.53
N GLU A 155 -19.66 3.22 -14.55
CA GLU A 155 -18.91 4.39 -15.02
C GLU A 155 -17.72 4.76 -14.14
N GLU A 156 -17.70 4.32 -12.89
CA GLU A 156 -16.60 4.54 -11.92
C GLU A 156 -15.53 3.46 -11.97
N SER A 157 -15.67 2.47 -12.83
CA SER A 157 -14.76 1.33 -12.93
C SER A 157 -13.31 1.78 -13.16
N ILE A 158 -13.07 2.77 -14.01
CA ILE A 158 -11.73 3.32 -14.27
C ILE A 158 -11.21 4.04 -13.03
N THR A 159 -12.03 4.89 -12.39
CA THR A 159 -11.65 5.60 -11.16
C THR A 159 -11.34 4.63 -10.03
N MET A 160 -12.15 3.57 -9.89
CA MET A 160 -11.89 2.52 -8.89
C MET A 160 -10.58 1.79 -9.17
N GLN A 161 -10.29 1.46 -10.42
CA GLN A 161 -9.02 0.83 -10.79
C GLN A 161 -7.83 1.74 -10.50
N SER A 162 -7.94 3.02 -10.82
CA SER A 162 -6.93 4.01 -10.46
C SER A 162 -6.74 4.10 -8.93
N LEU A 163 -7.83 4.11 -8.17
CA LEU A 163 -7.77 4.13 -6.70
C LEU A 163 -7.13 2.88 -6.12
N LEU A 164 -7.46 1.70 -6.65
CA LEU A 164 -6.78 0.44 -6.29
C LEU A 164 -5.30 0.48 -6.58
N THR A 165 -4.91 1.16 -7.66
CA THR A 165 -3.50 1.29 -8.05
C THR A 165 -2.73 2.16 -7.06
N VAL A 166 -3.26 3.31 -6.68
CA VAL A 166 -2.52 4.35 -5.92
C VAL A 166 -2.80 4.34 -4.43
N GLY A 167 -3.90 3.72 -3.99
CA GLY A 167 -4.41 3.82 -2.61
C GLY A 167 -3.98 2.71 -1.66
N THR A 168 -3.35 1.65 -2.14
CA THR A 168 -3.19 0.41 -1.35
C THR A 168 -1.97 0.35 -0.45
N SER A 169 -1.03 1.29 -0.54
CA SER A 169 0.32 1.11 -0.01
C SER A 169 0.76 2.10 1.06
N ALA A 170 0.06 3.23 1.23
CA ALA A 170 0.48 4.26 2.19
C ALA A 170 -0.21 4.07 3.54
N GLY A 171 0.48 3.50 4.51
CA GLY A 171 -0.02 3.12 5.83
C GLY A 171 -0.97 4.11 6.54
N GLY A 172 -1.96 3.60 7.30
CA GLY A 172 -2.90 4.37 8.15
C GLY A 172 -4.38 4.18 7.80
N ARG A 173 -5.24 4.76 8.60
CA ARG A 173 -6.70 4.58 8.48
C ARG A 173 -7.35 5.51 7.45
N GLN A 174 -6.79 6.72 7.30
CA GLN A 174 -7.36 7.75 6.43
C GLN A 174 -7.12 7.43 4.95
N PRO A 175 -8.10 7.67 4.09
CA PRO A 175 -7.95 7.51 2.64
C PRO A 175 -6.78 8.33 2.10
N LYS A 176 -5.95 7.68 1.31
CA LYS A 176 -4.78 8.32 0.70
C LYS A 176 -4.37 7.61 -0.59
N ALA A 177 -3.58 8.29 -1.39
CA ALA A 177 -3.05 7.80 -2.65
C ALA A 177 -1.60 8.25 -2.83
N ILE A 178 -0.80 7.44 -3.53
CA ILE A 178 0.53 7.86 -3.96
C ILE A 178 0.43 8.26 -5.42
N ILE A 179 0.85 9.48 -5.71
CA ILE A 179 0.79 10.08 -7.04
C ILE A 179 2.14 10.64 -7.45
N ALA A 180 2.34 10.73 -8.76
CA ALA A 180 3.46 11.41 -9.37
C ALA A 180 2.97 12.66 -10.12
N ILE A 181 3.62 13.80 -9.91
CA ILE A 181 3.27 15.06 -10.57
C ILE A 181 4.46 15.51 -11.43
N ASN A 182 4.21 15.74 -12.72
CA ASN A 182 5.22 16.26 -13.63
C ASN A 182 5.57 17.71 -13.26
N LYS A 183 6.88 17.97 -13.07
CA LYS A 183 7.41 19.28 -12.65
C LYS A 183 7.11 20.42 -13.61
N THR A 184 6.99 20.10 -14.91
CA THR A 184 6.83 21.10 -15.96
C THR A 184 5.38 21.27 -16.36
N THR A 185 4.65 20.16 -16.56
CA THR A 185 3.27 20.20 -17.08
C THR A 185 2.20 20.19 -16.00
N GLY A 186 2.54 19.76 -14.76
CA GLY A 186 1.59 19.53 -13.68
C GLY A 186 0.70 18.30 -13.89
N GLU A 187 1.00 17.47 -14.89
CA GLU A 187 0.23 16.25 -15.15
C GLU A 187 0.37 15.27 -13.97
N ILE A 188 -0.76 14.72 -13.53
CA ILE A 188 -0.82 13.79 -12.41
C ILE A 188 -0.99 12.38 -12.93
N ARG A 189 -0.13 11.46 -12.47
CA ARG A 189 -0.15 10.04 -12.81
C ARG A 189 -0.06 9.15 -11.57
N SER A 190 -0.40 7.87 -11.73
CA SER A 190 -0.09 6.85 -10.74
C SER A 190 1.43 6.66 -10.65
N ASP A 191 1.97 6.44 -9.45
CA ASP A 191 3.43 6.30 -9.23
C ASP A 191 3.99 4.93 -9.61
N GLN A 192 3.13 4.01 -10.07
CA GLN A 192 3.43 2.59 -10.25
C GLN A 192 4.46 2.30 -11.35
N VAL A 193 4.88 3.29 -12.09
CA VAL A 193 5.94 3.15 -13.10
C VAL A 193 7.24 3.71 -12.53
N ALA A 194 8.16 2.82 -12.17
CA ALA A 194 9.51 3.21 -11.78
C ALA A 194 10.19 4.01 -12.90
N GLY A 195 10.85 5.12 -12.53
CA GLY A 195 11.69 5.89 -13.45
C GLY A 195 10.96 6.91 -14.31
N LEU A 196 9.80 7.42 -13.88
CA LEU A 196 9.23 8.63 -14.49
C LEU A 196 10.21 9.79 -14.29
N GLN A 197 10.95 10.14 -15.35
CA GLN A 197 11.80 11.33 -15.34
C GLN A 197 10.93 12.59 -15.24
N ASP A 198 11.42 13.61 -14.54
CA ASP A 198 10.74 14.90 -14.37
C ASP A 198 9.44 14.87 -13.53
N TYR A 199 9.24 13.84 -12.70
CA TYR A 199 8.13 13.77 -11.76
C TYR A 199 8.62 13.84 -10.31
N ASP A 200 7.84 14.55 -9.47
CA ASP A 200 7.93 14.47 -8.02
C ASP A 200 6.80 13.58 -7.49
N TYR A 201 7.09 12.87 -6.40
CA TYR A 201 6.16 11.94 -5.79
C TYR A 201 5.54 12.52 -4.53
N TYR A 202 4.23 12.31 -4.39
CA TYR A 202 3.44 12.85 -3.28
C TYR A 202 2.52 11.80 -2.69
N ILE A 203 2.31 11.91 -1.38
CA ILE A 203 1.19 11.26 -0.70
C ILE A 203 0.03 12.25 -0.72
N LEU A 204 -1.03 11.89 -1.42
CA LEU A 204 -2.28 12.62 -1.46
C LEU A 204 -3.19 12.07 -0.36
N LYS A 205 -3.55 12.88 0.62
CA LYS A 205 -4.49 12.50 1.68
C LYS A 205 -5.85 13.10 1.35
N PHE A 206 -6.88 12.26 1.37
CA PHE A 206 -8.26 12.70 1.19
C PHE A 206 -8.82 13.07 2.57
N GLY A 207 -8.99 14.35 2.81
CA GLY A 207 -9.50 14.88 4.08
C GLY A 207 -11.00 14.66 4.22
N ASP A 208 -11.45 14.63 5.46
CA ASP A 208 -12.87 14.67 5.78
C ASP A 208 -13.37 16.12 5.69
N THR A 209 -14.22 16.40 4.72
CA THR A 209 -14.77 17.75 4.49
C THR A 209 -15.64 18.23 5.66
N LYS A 210 -16.28 17.32 6.38
CA LYS A 210 -17.12 17.63 7.54
C LYS A 210 -16.32 18.20 8.72
N TYR A 211 -15.08 17.73 8.89
CA TYR A 211 -14.23 18.13 10.03
C TYR A 211 -13.03 18.98 9.61
N SER A 212 -12.94 19.38 8.33
CA SER A 212 -11.82 20.18 7.80
C SER A 212 -10.45 19.57 8.15
N SER A 213 -10.34 18.23 8.03
CA SER A 213 -9.16 17.53 8.54
C SER A 213 -7.89 17.90 7.78
N ALA A 214 -7.97 18.25 6.50
CA ALA A 214 -6.82 18.69 5.71
C ALA A 214 -6.30 20.07 6.17
N GLU A 215 -7.20 21.00 6.46
CA GLU A 215 -6.87 22.33 6.97
C GLU A 215 -6.27 22.25 8.39
N ILE A 216 -6.77 21.33 9.22
CA ILE A 216 -6.21 21.08 10.55
C ILE A 216 -4.79 20.52 10.43
N GLU A 217 -4.55 19.50 9.58
CA GLU A 217 -3.20 18.97 9.36
C GLU A 217 -2.25 20.06 8.83
N MET A 218 -2.71 20.89 7.89
CA MET A 218 -1.91 22.01 7.37
C MET A 218 -1.56 23.03 8.45
N THR A 219 -2.51 23.34 9.34
CA THR A 219 -2.27 24.24 10.47
C THR A 219 -1.20 23.69 11.40
N TYR A 220 -1.25 22.41 11.76
CA TYR A 220 -0.21 21.77 12.57
C TYR A 220 1.15 21.77 11.88
N TYR A 221 1.19 21.55 10.57
CA TYR A 221 2.42 21.65 9.80
C TYR A 221 3.03 23.07 9.88
N GLU A 222 2.22 24.11 9.66
CA GLU A 222 2.69 25.50 9.77
C GLU A 222 3.18 25.85 11.18
N MET A 223 2.51 25.35 12.21
CA MET A 223 2.94 25.51 13.60
C MET A 223 4.30 24.84 13.85
N ALA A 224 4.49 23.62 13.35
CA ALA A 224 5.73 22.88 13.48
C ALA A 224 6.90 23.61 12.79
N ILE A 225 6.71 24.08 11.56
CA ILE A 225 7.72 24.86 10.82
C ILE A 225 8.05 26.16 11.57
N LYS A 226 7.05 26.91 12.05
CA LYS A 226 7.27 28.14 12.84
C LYS A 226 7.99 27.87 14.16
N SER A 227 7.89 26.67 14.70
CA SER A 227 8.60 26.25 15.91
C SER A 227 10.01 25.69 15.62
N GLY A 228 10.47 25.72 14.35
CA GLY A 228 11.80 25.27 13.96
C GLY A 228 11.92 23.74 13.80
N ILE A 229 10.80 23.01 13.72
CA ILE A 229 10.79 21.58 13.45
C ILE A 229 10.96 21.37 11.95
N ASP A 230 11.94 20.58 11.56
CA ASP A 230 12.14 20.18 10.17
C ASP A 230 11.12 19.09 9.81
N MET A 231 10.28 19.36 8.80
CA MET A 231 9.23 18.45 8.33
C MET A 231 9.20 18.40 6.81
N MET A 232 8.79 17.24 6.29
CA MET A 232 8.51 17.08 4.85
C MET A 232 7.47 18.12 4.40
N PRO A 233 7.65 18.73 3.21
CA PRO A 233 6.74 19.75 2.73
C PRO A 233 5.30 19.26 2.58
N PHE A 234 4.36 20.05 3.08
CA PHE A 234 2.92 19.91 2.91
C PHE A 234 2.37 21.06 2.08
N CYS A 235 1.34 20.79 1.28
CA CYS A 235 0.57 21.84 0.63
C CYS A 235 -0.91 21.45 0.49
N LEU A 236 -1.77 22.44 0.50
CA LEU A 236 -3.16 22.33 0.10
C LEU A 236 -3.25 22.78 -1.37
N PRO A 237 -3.55 21.87 -2.31
CA PRO A 237 -3.65 22.24 -3.71
C PRO A 237 -4.81 23.20 -3.95
N ARG A 238 -4.53 24.38 -4.51
CA ARG A 238 -5.56 25.42 -4.76
C ARG A 238 -6.60 25.01 -5.80
N THR A 239 -6.28 24.04 -6.65
CA THR A 239 -7.11 23.58 -7.78
C THR A 239 -7.88 22.30 -7.48
N MET A 240 -7.69 21.73 -6.29
CA MET A 240 -8.35 20.48 -5.89
C MET A 240 -9.50 20.77 -4.93
N ALA A 241 -10.48 19.86 -4.90
CA ALA A 241 -11.60 19.95 -3.98
C ALA A 241 -11.16 20.08 -2.52
N PHE A 242 -11.95 20.76 -1.71
CA PHE A 242 -11.72 20.85 -0.27
C PHE A 242 -11.44 19.46 0.33
N GLY A 243 -10.49 19.38 1.24
CA GLY A 243 -10.17 18.14 1.94
C GLY A 243 -9.03 17.32 1.34
N VAL A 244 -8.26 17.86 0.40
CA VAL A 244 -7.08 17.17 -0.13
C VAL A 244 -5.80 17.83 0.36
N LEU A 245 -4.91 17.04 0.96
CA LEU A 245 -3.59 17.46 1.44
C LEU A 245 -2.51 16.68 0.70
N MET A 246 -1.48 17.37 0.22
CA MET A 246 -0.33 16.76 -0.44
C MET A 246 0.92 16.86 0.43
N GLN A 247 1.62 15.73 0.57
CA GLN A 247 2.89 15.64 1.26
C GLN A 247 3.94 15.04 0.32
N SER A 248 5.12 15.64 0.22
CA SER A 248 6.25 15.04 -0.52
C SER A 248 6.56 13.65 0.05
N SER A 249 6.73 12.65 -0.82
CA SER A 249 7.03 11.27 -0.39
C SER A 249 8.51 11.04 -0.07
N GLY A 250 9.40 11.98 -0.44
CA GLY A 250 10.84 11.85 -0.24
C GLY A 250 11.50 10.73 -1.07
N LYS A 251 10.83 10.24 -2.13
CA LYS A 251 11.41 9.27 -3.07
C LYS A 251 12.38 9.89 -4.05
#